data_9df891ba21f7e190a1dad488c1086f91
#
_entry.id   9df891ba21f7e190a1dad488c1086f91
#
_cell.length_a   1.000
_cell.length_b   1.000
_cell.length_c   1.000
_cell.angle_alpha   90.00
_cell.angle_beta   90.00
_cell.angle_gamma   90.00
#
_symmetry.space_group_name_H-M   'P 1'
#
loop_
_entity.id
_entity.type
_entity.pdbx_description
1 polymer ?
#
loop_
_entity_poly.entity_id
_entity_poly.type
_entity_poly.pdbx_seq_one_letter_code
_entity_poly.pdbx_strand_id
1 'polypeptide(L)'
;MQNKGIGGEKSVNEKNVEVFNRYFPGCLSIENDNQLTLDTKKLKALLGDFSEIKEEGYGLDFVGKKIALNQAFKKNHKILKPLNKSTSKHVLIKGDNLDALKILKQSYSEKIKMIYIDPPYNTKNDNFIYGDDFSQSNEEVLKTLDYSKEKLDYIKNLFGSKCHSGWLSFMYPRLLLAKDLLKQDGVIFISIDDNEAAQLKLLCDEIFGEGNFLSSLTWLKGNAQNDAQYFQNNYENILVYAKHVEALNLNRMASKQEVKVFCENDKYYYERAGLTTGGAGGTLNARANLGYSIYYNPKTLDFLGVDDYDKKLAKSSNDENLVYNDRQDLLKQGY
;
A
#
# COMPACT_ATOMS: atom_id res chain seq x y z
N MET A 1 22.29 -23.20 -50.36
CA MET A 1 22.53 -22.18 -49.31
C MET A 1 21.26 -22.05 -48.50
N GLN A 2 21.24 -22.63 -47.29
CA GLN A 2 20.10 -22.65 -46.41
C GLN A 2 20.07 -21.31 -45.64
N ASN A 3 18.96 -20.56 -45.76
CA ASN A 3 18.67 -19.38 -44.94
C ASN A 3 18.49 -19.81 -43.49
N LYS A 4 19.46 -19.47 -42.63
CA LYS A 4 19.28 -19.49 -41.18
C LYS A 4 18.36 -18.32 -40.81
N GLY A 5 17.11 -18.64 -40.46
CA GLY A 5 16.20 -17.69 -39.87
C GLY A 5 16.77 -17.15 -38.55
N ILE A 6 16.79 -15.83 -38.47
CA ILE A 6 17.11 -15.07 -37.25
C ILE A 6 16.05 -15.45 -36.19
N GLY A 7 16.48 -16.07 -35.10
CA GLY A 7 15.60 -16.48 -34.02
C GLY A 7 14.84 -15.29 -33.44
N GLY A 8 13.52 -15.33 -33.54
CA GLY A 8 12.65 -14.35 -32.90
C GLY A 8 12.88 -14.33 -31.38
N GLU A 9 12.91 -13.16 -30.80
CA GLU A 9 12.97 -13.03 -29.34
C GLU A 9 11.79 -13.78 -28.70
N LYS A 10 12.12 -14.65 -27.74
CA LYS A 10 11.12 -15.39 -26.98
C LYS A 10 10.17 -14.43 -26.26
N SER A 11 8.89 -14.75 -26.26
CA SER A 11 7.88 -13.99 -25.53
C SER A 11 8.20 -13.99 -24.02
N VAL A 12 7.68 -12.99 -23.28
CA VAL A 12 7.86 -12.92 -21.82
C VAL A 12 7.35 -14.19 -21.14
N ASN A 13 6.24 -14.76 -21.64
CA ASN A 13 5.69 -16.01 -21.14
C ASN A 13 6.62 -17.20 -21.38
N GLU A 14 7.24 -17.29 -22.56
CA GLU A 14 8.21 -18.34 -22.85
C GLU A 14 9.45 -18.25 -21.95
N LYS A 15 9.93 -17.02 -21.71
CA LYS A 15 11.04 -16.78 -20.75
C LYS A 15 10.64 -17.16 -19.33
N ASN A 16 9.43 -16.80 -18.89
CA ASN A 16 8.94 -17.16 -17.56
C ASN A 16 8.75 -18.66 -17.40
N VAL A 17 8.24 -19.35 -18.42
CA VAL A 17 8.13 -20.82 -18.44
C VAL A 17 9.50 -21.49 -18.35
N GLU A 18 10.50 -20.96 -19.06
CA GLU A 18 11.87 -21.46 -18.97
C GLU A 18 12.48 -21.27 -17.59
N VAL A 19 12.30 -20.07 -17.01
CA VAL A 19 12.75 -19.76 -15.65
C VAL A 19 12.05 -20.67 -14.63
N PHE A 20 10.72 -20.83 -14.75
CA PHE A 20 9.97 -21.73 -13.89
C PHE A 20 10.46 -23.18 -14.00
N ASN A 21 10.60 -23.70 -15.22
CA ASN A 21 11.08 -25.06 -15.44
C ASN A 21 12.53 -25.27 -14.97
N ARG A 22 13.35 -24.24 -14.94
CA ARG A 22 14.72 -24.29 -14.41
C ARG A 22 14.74 -24.53 -12.90
N TYR A 23 13.84 -23.88 -12.16
CA TYR A 23 13.78 -23.98 -10.70
C TYR A 23 12.84 -25.09 -10.22
N PHE A 24 11.81 -25.40 -11.01
CA PHE A 24 10.79 -26.41 -10.68
C PHE A 24 10.60 -27.40 -11.82
N PRO A 25 11.62 -28.24 -12.09
CA PRO A 25 11.60 -29.11 -13.26
C PRO A 25 10.47 -30.13 -13.20
N GLY A 26 9.74 -30.24 -14.29
CA GLY A 26 8.65 -31.21 -14.45
C GLY A 26 7.36 -30.86 -13.71
N CYS A 27 7.24 -29.64 -13.16
CA CYS A 27 5.96 -29.15 -12.61
C CYS A 27 5.02 -28.58 -13.67
N LEU A 28 5.53 -28.26 -14.86
CA LEU A 28 4.70 -27.85 -16.01
C LEU A 28 4.66 -28.97 -17.03
N SER A 29 3.46 -29.35 -17.45
CA SER A 29 3.19 -30.27 -18.56
C SER A 29 2.36 -29.58 -19.65
N ILE A 30 2.53 -30.03 -20.89
CA ILE A 30 1.72 -29.58 -22.03
C ILE A 30 0.78 -30.74 -22.35
N GLU A 31 -0.52 -30.51 -22.19
CA GLU A 31 -1.54 -31.47 -22.59
C GLU A 31 -1.87 -31.32 -24.09
N ASN A 32 -2.69 -32.25 -24.62
CA ASN A 32 -2.95 -32.45 -26.05
C ASN A 32 -3.45 -31.20 -26.83
N ASP A 33 -3.89 -30.17 -26.12
CA ASP A 33 -4.39 -28.90 -26.69
C ASP A 33 -3.39 -27.73 -26.59
N ASN A 34 -2.09 -28.01 -26.40
CA ASN A 34 -1.09 -26.97 -26.19
C ASN A 34 -1.31 -26.11 -24.91
N GLN A 35 -2.14 -26.59 -23.99
CA GLN A 35 -2.40 -25.91 -22.72
C GLN A 35 -1.36 -26.30 -21.69
N LEU A 36 -0.71 -25.30 -21.06
CA LEU A 36 0.23 -25.50 -19.97
C LEU A 36 -0.54 -25.85 -18.70
N THR A 37 -0.27 -27.01 -18.14
CA THR A 37 -0.87 -27.49 -16.88
C THR A 37 0.19 -27.53 -15.80
N LEU A 38 -0.12 -27.01 -14.62
CA LEU A 38 0.75 -27.01 -13.44
C LEU A 38 0.45 -28.21 -12.54
N ASP A 39 1.43 -29.09 -12.34
CA ASP A 39 1.39 -30.16 -11.35
C ASP A 39 1.65 -29.59 -9.95
N THR A 40 0.57 -29.24 -9.25
CA THR A 40 0.66 -28.64 -7.90
C THR A 40 1.19 -29.62 -6.86
N LYS A 41 1.00 -30.94 -7.04
CA LYS A 41 1.53 -31.97 -6.12
C LYS A 41 3.04 -32.06 -6.23
N LYS A 42 3.56 -32.04 -7.44
CA LYS A 42 5.01 -32.03 -7.69
C LYS A 42 5.66 -30.74 -7.21
N LEU A 43 5.00 -29.60 -7.43
CA LEU A 43 5.46 -28.31 -6.94
C LEU A 43 5.55 -28.30 -5.42
N LYS A 44 4.50 -28.78 -4.72
CA LYS A 44 4.51 -28.95 -3.26
C LYS A 44 5.68 -29.81 -2.78
N ALA A 45 5.92 -30.94 -3.44
CA ALA A 45 7.01 -31.84 -3.08
C ALA A 45 8.40 -31.21 -3.25
N LEU A 46 8.59 -30.35 -4.25
CA LEU A 46 9.85 -29.64 -4.50
C LEU A 46 10.08 -28.44 -3.57
N LEU A 47 8.99 -27.78 -3.11
CA LEU A 47 9.06 -26.65 -2.18
C LEU A 47 9.24 -27.10 -0.71
N GLY A 48 9.00 -28.41 -0.40
CA GLY A 48 9.11 -28.94 0.95
C GLY A 48 8.04 -28.43 1.90
N ASP A 49 8.28 -28.56 3.22
CA ASP A 49 7.32 -28.24 4.28
C ASP A 49 6.95 -26.74 4.39
N PHE A 50 7.60 -25.87 3.62
CA PHE A 50 7.29 -24.44 3.57
C PHE A 50 6.11 -24.08 2.66
N SER A 51 5.54 -25.05 1.95
CA SER A 51 4.46 -24.81 0.98
C SER A 51 3.10 -25.29 1.52
N GLU A 52 2.46 -24.55 2.39
CA GLU A 52 1.01 -24.62 2.48
C GLU A 52 0.41 -23.85 1.29
N ILE A 53 0.06 -24.55 0.22
CA ILE A 53 -0.89 -24.01 -0.75
C ILE A 53 -2.26 -24.09 -0.06
N LYS A 54 -2.71 -23.00 0.51
CA LYS A 54 -4.06 -22.90 1.07
C LYS A 54 -5.04 -23.03 -0.10
N GLU A 55 -5.70 -24.16 -0.19
CA GLU A 55 -6.79 -24.39 -1.15
C GLU A 55 -8.02 -23.55 -0.77
N GLU A 56 -8.14 -23.18 0.51
CA GLU A 56 -9.17 -22.28 1.06
C GLU A 56 -8.47 -21.11 1.76
N GLY A 57 -8.32 -20.00 1.04
CA GLY A 57 -7.80 -18.75 1.56
C GLY A 57 -8.83 -17.63 1.43
N TYR A 58 -8.84 -16.71 2.37
CA TYR A 58 -9.50 -15.43 2.16
C TYR A 58 -8.83 -14.75 0.97
N GLY A 59 -9.57 -14.54 -0.10
CA GLY A 59 -9.10 -13.89 -1.32
C GLY A 59 -10.21 -13.09 -1.97
N LEU A 60 -9.85 -12.04 -2.70
CA LEU A 60 -10.81 -11.27 -3.48
C LEU A 60 -11.19 -12.06 -4.74
N ASP A 61 -12.47 -12.47 -4.84
CA ASP A 61 -13.03 -12.99 -6.07
C ASP A 61 -14.07 -12.02 -6.65
N PHE A 62 -14.05 -11.83 -7.95
CA PHE A 62 -15.00 -10.99 -8.66
C PHE A 62 -15.18 -11.45 -10.11
N VAL A 63 -16.33 -11.11 -10.66
CA VAL A 63 -16.66 -11.45 -12.05
C VAL A 63 -15.70 -10.74 -12.99
N GLY A 64 -15.04 -11.49 -13.87
CA GLY A 64 -14.04 -10.93 -14.82
C GLY A 64 -12.58 -11.00 -14.34
N LYS A 65 -12.29 -11.46 -13.12
CA LYS A 65 -10.93 -11.53 -12.58
C LYS A 65 -9.94 -12.27 -13.50
N LYS A 66 -10.32 -13.45 -14.01
CA LYS A 66 -9.45 -14.21 -14.93
C LYS A 66 -9.18 -13.46 -16.24
N ILE A 67 -10.20 -12.75 -16.77
CA ILE A 67 -10.05 -11.92 -17.97
C ILE A 67 -9.09 -10.77 -17.71
N ALA A 68 -9.27 -10.06 -16.58
CA ALA A 68 -8.41 -8.96 -16.17
C ALA A 68 -6.95 -9.41 -15.99
N LEU A 69 -6.74 -10.57 -15.36
CA LEU A 69 -5.42 -11.17 -15.21
C LEU A 69 -4.77 -11.44 -16.57
N ASN A 70 -5.51 -12.06 -17.49
CA ASN A 70 -5.02 -12.34 -18.85
C ASN A 70 -4.69 -11.06 -19.62
N GLN A 71 -5.43 -9.97 -19.40
CA GLN A 71 -5.12 -8.68 -20.02
C GLN A 71 -3.75 -8.14 -19.58
N ALA A 72 -3.33 -8.32 -18.34
CA ALA A 72 -2.00 -7.90 -17.89
C ALA A 72 -0.89 -8.59 -18.68
N PHE A 73 -1.08 -9.87 -19.02
CA PHE A 73 -0.07 -10.69 -19.73
C PHE A 73 -0.22 -10.71 -21.24
N LYS A 74 -1.36 -10.23 -21.78
CA LYS A 74 -1.58 -10.17 -23.23
C LYS A 74 -0.47 -9.34 -23.90
N LYS A 75 0.12 -9.90 -24.96
CA LYS A 75 1.18 -9.26 -25.75
C LYS A 75 0.70 -7.90 -26.29
N ASN A 76 1.51 -6.88 -26.13
CA ASN A 76 1.26 -5.55 -26.67
C ASN A 76 2.16 -5.31 -27.88
N HIS A 77 1.56 -4.93 -29.02
CA HIS A 77 2.27 -4.61 -30.25
C HIS A 77 2.41 -3.10 -30.47
N LYS A 78 1.89 -2.28 -29.58
CA LYS A 78 2.00 -0.82 -29.65
C LYS A 78 3.39 -0.35 -29.26
N ILE A 79 3.80 0.78 -29.81
CA ILE A 79 5.09 1.41 -29.54
C ILE A 79 4.88 2.87 -29.13
N LEU A 80 5.81 3.41 -28.34
CA LEU A 80 5.85 4.84 -28.05
C LEU A 80 6.41 5.57 -29.26
N LYS A 81 5.67 6.57 -29.77
CA LYS A 81 6.09 7.45 -30.86
C LYS A 81 6.44 8.82 -30.28
N PRO A 82 7.67 9.32 -30.47
CA PRO A 82 8.00 10.69 -30.07
C PRO A 82 7.15 11.71 -30.83
N LEU A 83 6.52 12.62 -30.10
CA LEU A 83 5.75 13.72 -30.69
C LEU A 83 6.59 14.97 -30.93
N ASN A 84 7.60 15.19 -30.10
CA ASN A 84 8.50 16.34 -30.20
C ASN A 84 9.92 15.95 -29.76
N LYS A 85 10.90 16.78 -30.15
CA LYS A 85 12.27 16.71 -29.63
C LYS A 85 12.33 17.60 -28.39
N SER A 86 12.78 17.06 -27.27
CA SER A 86 12.94 17.79 -26.02
C SER A 86 14.27 17.40 -25.36
N THR A 87 14.90 18.35 -24.68
CA THR A 87 16.05 18.12 -23.80
C THR A 87 15.64 17.83 -22.36
N SER A 88 14.33 17.84 -22.07
CA SER A 88 13.80 17.51 -20.77
C SER A 88 14.08 16.05 -20.39
N LYS A 89 14.39 15.84 -19.11
CA LYS A 89 14.47 14.50 -18.51
C LYS A 89 13.10 13.91 -18.13
N HIS A 90 12.03 14.72 -18.25
CA HIS A 90 10.68 14.31 -17.96
C HIS A 90 10.00 13.78 -19.23
N VAL A 91 9.18 12.75 -19.06
CA VAL A 91 8.45 12.10 -20.15
C VAL A 91 6.96 12.20 -19.89
N LEU A 92 6.21 12.71 -20.86
CA LEU A 92 4.74 12.68 -20.86
C LEU A 92 4.30 11.66 -21.92
N ILE A 93 3.52 10.66 -21.49
CA ILE A 93 2.96 9.64 -22.37
C ILE A 93 1.47 9.89 -22.51
N LYS A 94 0.99 10.06 -23.76
CA LYS A 94 -0.43 10.21 -24.09
C LYS A 94 -0.94 8.93 -24.72
N GLY A 95 -1.97 8.32 -24.15
CA GLY A 95 -2.60 7.10 -24.67
C GLY A 95 -3.25 6.28 -23.56
N ASP A 96 -3.65 5.07 -23.89
CA ASP A 96 -4.14 4.11 -22.89
C ASP A 96 -3.03 3.74 -21.91
N ASN A 97 -3.32 3.81 -20.62
CA ASN A 97 -2.32 3.57 -19.58
C ASN A 97 -1.95 2.10 -19.43
N LEU A 98 -2.84 1.14 -19.74
CA LEU A 98 -2.50 -0.28 -19.73
C LEU A 98 -1.46 -0.61 -20.79
N ASP A 99 -1.63 -0.08 -21.99
CA ASP A 99 -0.65 -0.22 -23.08
C ASP A 99 0.68 0.45 -22.69
N ALA A 100 0.62 1.66 -22.15
CA ALA A 100 1.81 2.37 -21.69
C ALA A 100 2.58 1.58 -20.62
N LEU A 101 1.90 1.02 -19.63
CA LEU A 101 2.51 0.20 -18.57
C LEU A 101 3.20 -1.05 -19.13
N LYS A 102 2.58 -1.73 -20.12
CA LYS A 102 3.18 -2.88 -20.81
C LYS A 102 4.46 -2.52 -21.55
N ILE A 103 4.49 -1.35 -22.19
CA ILE A 103 5.69 -0.86 -22.89
C ILE A 103 6.77 -0.47 -21.88
N LEU A 104 6.39 0.27 -20.83
CA LEU A 104 7.33 0.70 -19.80
C LEU A 104 7.95 -0.47 -19.04
N LYS A 105 7.21 -1.57 -18.83
CA LYS A 105 7.74 -2.76 -18.18
C LYS A 105 9.01 -3.29 -18.84
N GLN A 106 9.15 -3.17 -20.16
CA GLN A 106 10.34 -3.65 -20.90
C GLN A 106 11.63 -2.93 -20.49
N SER A 107 11.54 -1.64 -20.13
CA SER A 107 12.72 -0.80 -19.84
C SER A 107 12.79 -0.30 -18.41
N TYR A 108 11.67 -0.26 -17.69
CA TYR A 108 11.53 0.32 -16.36
C TYR A 108 11.12 -0.69 -15.29
N SER A 109 11.13 -2.00 -15.55
CA SER A 109 10.92 -3.02 -14.52
C SER A 109 11.87 -2.77 -13.36
N GLU A 110 11.32 -2.72 -12.13
CA GLU A 110 12.03 -2.47 -10.88
C GLU A 110 12.89 -1.18 -10.83
N LYS A 111 12.50 -0.15 -11.58
CA LYS A 111 13.23 1.12 -11.63
C LYS A 111 12.47 2.32 -11.07
N ILE A 112 11.19 2.20 -10.83
CA ILE A 112 10.32 3.29 -10.38
C ILE A 112 10.33 3.35 -8.84
N LYS A 113 10.71 4.48 -8.27
CA LYS A 113 10.75 4.68 -6.81
C LYS A 113 9.39 4.95 -6.23
N MET A 114 8.57 5.74 -6.92
CA MET A 114 7.25 6.14 -6.47
C MET A 114 6.26 6.17 -7.63
N ILE A 115 5.07 5.64 -7.40
CA ILE A 115 3.92 5.75 -8.29
C ILE A 115 2.82 6.50 -7.53
N TYR A 116 2.21 7.50 -8.16
CA TYR A 116 1.00 8.14 -7.69
C TYR A 116 -0.05 8.03 -8.78
N ILE A 117 -1.23 7.52 -8.44
CA ILE A 117 -2.36 7.41 -9.37
C ILE A 117 -3.63 7.96 -8.76
N ASP A 118 -4.43 8.53 -9.64
CA ASP A 118 -5.77 9.04 -9.40
C ASP A 118 -6.73 8.35 -10.38
N PRO A 119 -7.20 7.15 -10.06
CA PRO A 119 -8.05 6.36 -10.94
C PRO A 119 -9.50 6.93 -10.97
N PRO A 120 -10.35 6.48 -11.91
CA PRO A 120 -11.78 6.77 -11.84
C PRO A 120 -12.37 6.25 -10.53
N TYR A 121 -13.20 7.05 -9.85
CA TYR A 121 -13.77 6.70 -8.55
C TYR A 121 -15.05 5.87 -8.64
N ASN A 122 -15.48 5.50 -9.84
CA ASN A 122 -16.72 4.77 -10.10
C ASN A 122 -17.96 5.53 -9.60
N THR A 123 -17.97 6.85 -9.72
CA THR A 123 -19.09 7.74 -9.33
C THR A 123 -20.19 7.72 -10.38
N LYS A 124 -21.41 8.19 -10.03
CA LYS A 124 -22.54 8.27 -11.01
C LYS A 124 -22.26 9.18 -12.20
N ASN A 125 -21.36 10.14 -12.03
CA ASN A 125 -21.01 11.16 -13.03
C ASN A 125 -19.80 10.76 -13.88
N ASP A 126 -19.11 9.66 -13.53
CA ASP A 126 -18.04 9.16 -14.37
C ASP A 126 -18.66 8.51 -15.60
N ASN A 127 -18.64 9.22 -16.72
CA ASN A 127 -18.92 8.65 -18.05
C ASN A 127 -17.83 7.63 -18.44
N PHE A 128 -17.23 6.99 -17.44
CA PHE A 128 -16.20 6.02 -17.63
C PHE A 128 -16.88 4.71 -18.07
N ILE A 129 -16.96 4.56 -19.38
CA ILE A 129 -17.31 3.29 -20.01
C ILE A 129 -16.05 2.44 -19.87
N TYR A 130 -16.13 1.34 -19.12
CA TYR A 130 -15.09 0.29 -19.06
C TYR A 130 -14.99 -0.42 -20.41
N GLY A 131 -14.80 0.40 -21.47
CA GLY A 131 -14.79 0.00 -22.86
C GLY A 131 -13.46 -0.58 -23.33
N ASP A 132 -12.60 -1.01 -22.40
CA ASP A 132 -11.42 -1.77 -22.78
C ASP A 132 -11.87 -3.11 -23.35
N ASP A 133 -11.93 -3.18 -24.67
CA ASP A 133 -11.94 -4.33 -25.58
C ASP A 133 -12.34 -5.72 -25.00
N PHE A 134 -13.41 -5.78 -24.20
CA PHE A 134 -14.13 -7.03 -24.00
C PHE A 134 -14.92 -7.43 -25.26
N SER A 135 -14.84 -6.59 -26.30
CA SER A 135 -15.54 -6.80 -27.58
C SER A 135 -14.76 -7.64 -28.60
N GLN A 136 -13.47 -7.90 -28.37
CA GLN A 136 -12.72 -8.74 -29.30
C GLN A 136 -13.08 -10.20 -29.12
N SER A 137 -13.69 -10.75 -30.14
CA SER A 137 -14.11 -12.13 -30.37
C SER A 137 -14.50 -12.92 -29.11
N ASN A 138 -15.77 -12.82 -28.78
CA ASN A 138 -16.39 -13.59 -27.67
C ASN A 138 -16.03 -15.08 -27.69
N GLU A 139 -15.72 -15.65 -28.86
CA GLU A 139 -15.41 -17.06 -29.03
C GLU A 139 -13.99 -17.43 -28.55
N GLU A 140 -13.01 -16.57 -28.76
CA GLU A 140 -11.64 -16.81 -28.23
C GLU A 140 -11.59 -16.66 -26.72
N VAL A 141 -12.29 -15.67 -26.17
CA VAL A 141 -12.39 -15.46 -24.71
C VAL A 141 -13.15 -16.63 -24.05
N LEU A 142 -14.22 -17.13 -24.68
CA LEU A 142 -14.98 -18.30 -24.21
C LEU A 142 -14.12 -19.56 -24.16
N LYS A 143 -13.35 -19.83 -25.24
CA LYS A 143 -12.46 -20.99 -25.32
C LYS A 143 -11.33 -20.94 -24.30
N THR A 144 -10.79 -19.73 -24.03
CA THR A 144 -9.66 -19.54 -23.11
C THR A 144 -10.08 -19.60 -21.64
N LEU A 145 -11.35 -19.30 -21.31
CA LEU A 145 -11.82 -19.14 -19.93
C LEU A 145 -12.81 -20.21 -19.47
N ASP A 146 -13.20 -21.12 -20.34
CA ASP A 146 -14.22 -22.15 -20.05
C ASP A 146 -15.53 -21.56 -19.48
N TYR A 147 -15.94 -20.39 -20.00
CA TYR A 147 -17.17 -19.73 -19.61
C TYR A 147 -18.30 -20.02 -20.58
N SER A 148 -19.51 -20.33 -20.06
CA SER A 148 -20.72 -20.45 -20.87
C SER A 148 -21.10 -19.08 -21.45
N LYS A 149 -21.85 -19.11 -22.56
CA LYS A 149 -22.34 -17.91 -23.24
C LYS A 149 -23.18 -17.03 -22.31
N GLU A 150 -24.01 -17.65 -21.47
CA GLU A 150 -24.83 -16.96 -20.49
C GLU A 150 -23.99 -16.21 -19.43
N LYS A 151 -22.86 -16.80 -19.03
CA LYS A 151 -21.93 -16.18 -18.07
C LYS A 151 -21.22 -14.98 -18.68
N LEU A 152 -20.95 -15.02 -20.00
CA LEU A 152 -20.40 -13.86 -20.72
C LEU A 152 -21.41 -12.73 -20.89
N ASP A 153 -22.65 -13.06 -21.23
CA ASP A 153 -23.71 -12.06 -21.36
C ASP A 153 -24.03 -11.43 -20.00
N TYR A 154 -23.97 -12.22 -18.93
CA TYR A 154 -24.05 -11.70 -17.55
C TYR A 154 -22.89 -10.73 -17.26
N ILE A 155 -21.65 -11.08 -17.60
CA ILE A 155 -20.46 -10.21 -17.45
C ILE A 155 -20.63 -8.92 -18.25
N LYS A 156 -21.08 -9.00 -19.50
CA LYS A 156 -21.33 -7.80 -20.35
C LYS A 156 -22.41 -6.90 -19.76
N ASN A 157 -23.47 -7.46 -19.25
CA ASN A 157 -24.52 -6.71 -18.59
C ASN A 157 -24.04 -6.04 -17.29
N LEU A 158 -23.10 -6.66 -16.57
CA LEU A 158 -22.46 -6.07 -15.39
C LEU A 158 -21.55 -4.89 -15.74
N PHE A 159 -20.86 -4.92 -16.87
CA PHE A 159 -19.99 -3.82 -17.30
C PHE A 159 -20.76 -2.59 -17.79
N GLY A 160 -22.02 -2.74 -18.18
CA GLY A 160 -22.90 -1.63 -18.56
C GLY A 160 -23.50 -0.87 -17.38
N SER A 161 -23.39 -1.41 -16.16
CA SER A 161 -23.86 -0.81 -14.93
C SER A 161 -22.67 -0.46 -14.01
N LYS A 162 -22.90 0.48 -13.12
CA LYS A 162 -21.98 0.86 -12.06
C LYS A 162 -21.78 -0.34 -11.12
N CYS A 163 -20.80 -1.20 -11.39
CA CYS A 163 -20.53 -2.35 -10.54
C CYS A 163 -19.05 -2.43 -10.17
N HIS A 164 -18.79 -2.84 -8.94
CA HIS A 164 -17.44 -3.02 -8.41
C HIS A 164 -16.60 -4.00 -9.23
N SER A 165 -17.21 -5.07 -9.75
CA SER A 165 -16.50 -6.06 -10.57
C SER A 165 -15.93 -5.48 -11.86
N GLY A 166 -16.66 -4.57 -12.52
CA GLY A 166 -16.17 -3.86 -13.71
C GLY A 166 -14.97 -2.98 -13.38
N TRP A 167 -15.08 -2.19 -12.32
CA TRP A 167 -13.99 -1.33 -11.86
C TRP A 167 -12.76 -2.14 -11.42
N LEU A 168 -12.95 -3.22 -10.68
CA LEU A 168 -11.88 -4.13 -10.29
C LEU A 168 -11.19 -4.77 -11.49
N SER A 169 -11.97 -5.17 -12.51
CA SER A 169 -11.42 -5.73 -13.76
C SER A 169 -10.57 -4.72 -14.53
N PHE A 170 -10.92 -3.44 -14.47
CA PHE A 170 -10.13 -2.36 -15.04
C PHE A 170 -8.84 -2.10 -14.24
N MET A 171 -8.91 -2.06 -12.92
CA MET A 171 -7.77 -1.73 -12.06
C MET A 171 -6.75 -2.87 -11.93
N TYR A 172 -7.22 -4.12 -11.90
CA TYR A 172 -6.38 -5.29 -11.61
C TYR A 172 -5.14 -5.39 -12.52
N PRO A 173 -5.25 -5.39 -13.87
CA PRO A 173 -4.10 -5.49 -14.75
C PRO A 173 -3.14 -4.30 -14.63
N ARG A 174 -3.66 -3.12 -14.33
CA ARG A 174 -2.89 -1.88 -14.18
C ARG A 174 -2.04 -1.91 -12.91
N LEU A 175 -2.60 -2.35 -11.80
CA LEU A 175 -1.90 -2.46 -10.52
C LEU A 175 -0.86 -3.59 -10.53
N LEU A 176 -1.14 -4.72 -11.19
CA LEU A 176 -0.16 -5.78 -11.39
C LEU A 176 1.09 -5.27 -12.12
N LEU A 177 0.90 -4.56 -13.24
CA LEU A 177 2.01 -3.99 -13.99
C LEU A 177 2.72 -2.87 -13.22
N ALA A 178 1.98 -2.05 -12.48
CA ALA A 178 2.56 -1.02 -11.62
C ALA A 178 3.49 -1.61 -10.55
N LYS A 179 3.09 -2.73 -9.91
CA LYS A 179 3.95 -3.45 -8.98
C LYS A 179 5.27 -3.90 -9.61
N ASP A 180 5.22 -4.39 -10.87
CA ASP A 180 6.42 -4.83 -11.58
C ASP A 180 7.39 -3.67 -11.88
N LEU A 181 6.87 -2.45 -12.05
CA LEU A 181 7.69 -1.27 -12.28
C LEU A 181 8.39 -0.76 -11.02
N LEU A 182 7.79 -0.98 -9.84
CA LEU A 182 8.33 -0.48 -8.57
C LEU A 182 9.65 -1.17 -8.21
N LYS A 183 10.60 -0.35 -7.70
CA LYS A 183 11.80 -0.84 -7.01
C LYS A 183 11.41 -1.63 -5.77
N GLN A 184 12.35 -2.40 -5.22
CA GLN A 184 12.15 -3.13 -3.96
C GLN A 184 11.79 -2.17 -2.81
N ASP A 185 12.42 -0.99 -2.75
CA ASP A 185 12.15 0.10 -1.81
C ASP A 185 11.11 1.11 -2.34
N GLY A 186 10.30 0.70 -3.32
CA GLY A 186 9.30 1.55 -3.98
C GLY A 186 7.97 1.60 -3.24
N VAL A 187 7.20 2.65 -3.51
CA VAL A 187 5.92 2.93 -2.88
C VAL A 187 4.88 3.38 -3.91
N ILE A 188 3.63 3.00 -3.71
CA ILE A 188 2.49 3.48 -4.51
C ILE A 188 1.48 4.20 -3.63
N PHE A 189 0.97 5.33 -4.12
CA PHE A 189 -0.11 6.11 -3.56
C PHE A 189 -1.29 6.08 -4.53
N ILE A 190 -2.48 5.83 -4.04
CA ILE A 190 -3.70 5.69 -4.85
C ILE A 190 -4.80 6.51 -4.22
N SER A 191 -5.20 7.61 -4.87
CA SER A 191 -6.36 8.40 -4.47
C SER A 191 -7.63 7.64 -4.78
N ILE A 192 -8.60 7.69 -3.88
CA ILE A 192 -9.91 7.06 -4.04
C ILE A 192 -10.91 7.65 -3.06
N ASP A 193 -12.19 7.68 -3.42
CA ASP A 193 -13.27 7.99 -2.50
C ASP A 193 -13.93 6.72 -1.92
N ASP A 194 -14.95 6.90 -1.09
CA ASP A 194 -15.64 5.81 -0.41
C ASP A 194 -16.39 4.86 -1.35
N ASN A 195 -16.58 5.21 -2.64
CA ASN A 195 -17.27 4.31 -3.58
C ASN A 195 -16.47 3.02 -3.81
N GLU A 196 -15.14 3.11 -3.90
CA GLU A 196 -14.27 1.96 -4.21
C GLU A 196 -13.11 1.77 -3.23
N ALA A 197 -13.03 2.53 -2.14
CA ALA A 197 -11.92 2.44 -1.18
C ALA A 197 -11.76 1.03 -0.58
N ALA A 198 -12.86 0.38 -0.21
CA ALA A 198 -12.85 -0.97 0.35
C ALA A 198 -12.41 -2.02 -0.69
N GLN A 199 -12.95 -1.94 -1.90
CA GLN A 199 -12.61 -2.83 -3.02
C GLN A 199 -11.15 -2.68 -3.44
N LEU A 200 -10.68 -1.44 -3.52
CA LEU A 200 -9.28 -1.12 -3.81
C LEU A 200 -8.34 -1.69 -2.74
N LYS A 201 -8.70 -1.56 -1.46
CA LYS A 201 -7.91 -2.11 -0.35
C LYS A 201 -7.73 -3.61 -0.51
N LEU A 202 -8.82 -4.35 -0.73
CA LEU A 202 -8.77 -5.81 -0.94
C LEU A 202 -7.97 -6.19 -2.19
N LEU A 203 -8.12 -5.43 -3.28
CA LEU A 203 -7.36 -5.64 -4.51
C LEU A 203 -5.87 -5.42 -4.32
N CYS A 204 -5.49 -4.37 -3.59
CA CYS A 204 -4.10 -4.07 -3.29
C CYS A 204 -3.50 -5.08 -2.30
N ASP A 205 -4.27 -5.58 -1.32
CA ASP A 205 -3.83 -6.64 -0.42
C ASP A 205 -3.47 -7.91 -1.20
N GLU A 206 -4.27 -8.28 -2.20
CA GLU A 206 -3.96 -9.41 -3.06
C GLU A 206 -2.71 -9.17 -3.92
N ILE A 207 -2.60 -7.98 -4.53
CA ILE A 207 -1.51 -7.69 -5.47
C ILE A 207 -0.19 -7.41 -4.74
N PHE A 208 -0.19 -6.49 -3.77
CA PHE A 208 1.02 -6.05 -3.08
C PHE A 208 1.36 -6.91 -1.85
N GLY A 209 0.35 -7.57 -1.28
CA GLY A 209 0.41 -8.26 0.00
C GLY A 209 -0.08 -7.38 1.15
N GLU A 210 -0.93 -7.91 2.02
CA GLU A 210 -1.49 -7.20 3.18
C GLU A 210 -0.39 -6.62 4.09
N GLY A 211 0.70 -7.36 4.31
CA GLY A 211 1.85 -6.92 5.12
C GLY A 211 2.61 -5.71 4.56
N ASN A 212 2.36 -5.33 3.30
CA ASN A 212 2.96 -4.16 2.66
C ASN A 212 2.05 -2.92 2.69
N PHE A 213 0.88 -2.99 3.32
CA PHE A 213 0.02 -1.85 3.55
C PHE A 213 0.65 -0.91 4.57
N LEU A 214 0.80 0.37 4.20
CA LEU A 214 1.39 1.38 5.07
C LEU A 214 0.33 2.20 5.80
N SER A 215 -0.62 2.75 5.06
CA SER A 215 -1.64 3.63 5.62
C SER A 215 -2.77 3.91 4.63
N SER A 216 -3.92 4.34 5.16
CA SER A 216 -4.93 5.10 4.45
C SER A 216 -4.88 6.53 4.97
N LEU A 217 -4.38 7.45 4.14
CA LEU A 217 -4.30 8.86 4.46
C LEU A 217 -5.64 9.53 4.13
N THR A 218 -6.16 10.32 5.05
CA THR A 218 -7.38 11.10 4.83
C THR A 218 -7.01 12.47 4.25
N TRP A 219 -7.48 12.75 3.04
CA TRP A 219 -7.33 14.06 2.40
C TRP A 219 -8.58 14.89 2.62
N LEU A 220 -8.47 15.97 3.39
CA LEU A 220 -9.59 16.88 3.65
C LEU A 220 -9.79 17.84 2.50
N LYS A 221 -11.04 17.92 1.99
CA LYS A 221 -11.46 18.86 0.96
C LYS A 221 -11.90 20.18 1.61
N GLY A 222 -11.16 21.25 1.40
CA GLY A 222 -11.38 22.54 2.06
C GLY A 222 -12.67 23.29 1.69
N ASN A 223 -13.38 22.91 0.61
CA ASN A 223 -14.49 23.68 0.04
C ASN A 223 -15.75 22.85 -0.25
N ALA A 224 -15.94 21.72 0.39
CA ALA A 224 -17.12 20.91 0.14
C ALA A 224 -18.35 21.45 0.90
N GLN A 225 -19.03 22.46 0.33
CA GLN A 225 -20.45 22.71 0.61
C GLN A 225 -21.24 21.67 -0.18
N ASN A 226 -21.41 20.48 0.39
CA ASN A 226 -22.28 19.47 -0.18
C ASN A 226 -23.56 19.46 0.65
N ASP A 227 -24.69 19.71 0.02
CA ASP A 227 -26.04 19.48 0.58
C ASP A 227 -26.27 17.97 0.70
N ALA A 228 -25.54 17.33 1.60
CA ALA A 228 -25.70 15.91 1.87
C ALA A 228 -26.97 15.69 2.72
N GLN A 229 -27.80 14.72 2.33
CA GLN A 229 -29.05 14.38 3.01
C GLN A 229 -28.81 13.91 4.48
N TYR A 230 -27.67 13.30 4.79
CA TYR A 230 -27.33 12.75 6.10
C TYR A 230 -26.03 13.34 6.66
N PHE A 231 -24.88 12.89 6.16
CA PHE A 231 -23.56 13.33 6.61
C PHE A 231 -22.76 13.88 5.45
N GLN A 232 -22.05 14.98 5.69
CA GLN A 232 -21.14 15.54 4.69
C GLN A 232 -19.88 14.65 4.59
N ASN A 233 -19.54 14.28 3.35
CA ASN A 233 -18.28 13.61 3.05
C ASN A 233 -17.29 14.64 2.48
N ASN A 234 -16.45 15.20 3.35
CA ASN A 234 -15.49 16.25 3.04
C ASN A 234 -14.05 15.73 2.93
N TYR A 235 -13.89 14.46 2.67
CA TYR A 235 -12.57 13.83 2.54
C TYR A 235 -12.51 12.83 1.38
N GLU A 236 -11.32 12.47 1.03
CA GLU A 236 -10.96 11.36 0.17
C GLU A 236 -9.89 10.52 0.86
N ASN A 237 -9.70 9.31 0.38
CA ASN A 237 -8.67 8.41 0.88
C ASN A 237 -7.49 8.37 -0.08
N ILE A 238 -6.28 8.25 0.45
CA ILE A 238 -5.10 7.89 -0.34
C ILE A 238 -4.54 6.62 0.27
N LEU A 239 -4.72 5.49 -0.42
CA LEU A 239 -4.15 4.23 0.02
C LEU A 239 -2.67 4.17 -0.34
N VAL A 240 -1.86 3.72 0.61
CA VAL A 240 -0.39 3.67 0.47
C VAL A 240 0.11 2.26 0.71
N TYR A 241 0.81 1.71 -0.29
CA TYR A 241 1.46 0.40 -0.23
C TYR A 241 2.93 0.51 -0.58
N ALA A 242 3.76 -0.21 0.15
CA ALA A 242 5.13 -0.49 -0.27
C ALA A 242 5.17 -1.68 -1.24
N LYS A 243 6.21 -1.77 -2.07
CA LYS A 243 6.51 -3.04 -2.76
C LYS A 243 6.98 -4.09 -1.76
N HIS A 244 7.92 -3.70 -0.87
CA HIS A 244 8.37 -4.46 0.29
C HIS A 244 8.61 -3.50 1.45
N VAL A 245 7.83 -3.63 2.51
CA VAL A 245 7.87 -2.73 3.66
C VAL A 245 9.24 -2.76 4.37
N GLU A 246 9.88 -3.92 4.42
CA GLU A 246 11.20 -4.09 5.05
C GLU A 246 12.33 -3.36 4.31
N ALA A 247 12.18 -3.17 2.99
CA ALA A 247 13.15 -2.44 2.18
C ALA A 247 12.88 -0.93 2.13
N LEU A 248 11.69 -0.50 2.58
CA LEU A 248 11.24 0.89 2.44
C LEU A 248 11.95 1.80 3.44
N ASN A 249 12.49 2.90 2.92
CA ASN A 249 13.06 3.98 3.74
C ASN A 249 12.27 5.27 3.51
N LEU A 250 11.59 5.74 4.56
CA LEU A 250 10.84 7.00 4.55
C LEU A 250 11.61 8.05 5.37
N ASN A 251 11.85 9.20 4.74
CA ASN A 251 12.47 10.33 5.43
C ASN A 251 11.46 11.01 6.36
N ARG A 252 11.88 11.29 7.58
CA ARG A 252 11.08 12.13 8.48
C ARG A 252 11.13 13.57 8.01
N MET A 253 9.99 14.20 7.89
CA MET A 253 9.92 15.64 7.67
C MET A 253 10.23 16.34 9.00
N ALA A 254 11.20 17.24 8.98
CA ALA A 254 11.41 18.14 10.11
C ALA A 254 10.20 19.09 10.20
N SER A 255 9.43 18.99 11.27
CA SER A 255 8.40 19.98 11.57
C SER A 255 9.07 21.19 12.22
N LYS A 256 8.99 22.35 11.60
CA LYS A 256 9.34 23.62 12.24
C LYS A 256 8.14 24.02 13.09
N GLN A 257 8.28 23.93 14.41
CA GLN A 257 7.35 24.55 15.33
C GLN A 257 7.92 25.91 15.72
N GLU A 258 7.13 26.96 15.57
CA GLU A 258 7.44 28.24 16.17
C GLU A 258 7.24 28.08 17.69
N VAL A 259 8.32 28.22 18.42
CA VAL A 259 8.30 28.19 19.88
C VAL A 259 8.59 29.60 20.40
N LYS A 260 7.82 30.02 21.40
CA LYS A 260 8.06 31.27 22.09
C LYS A 260 9.33 31.10 22.93
N VAL A 261 10.36 31.88 22.59
CA VAL A 261 11.64 31.85 23.28
C VAL A 261 11.66 32.99 24.29
N PHE A 262 12.07 32.69 25.49
CA PHE A 262 12.28 33.65 26.56
C PHE A 262 13.80 33.83 26.78
N CYS A 263 14.21 35.01 27.23
CA CYS A 263 15.58 35.29 27.58
C CYS A 263 15.65 35.85 29.00
N GLU A 264 16.43 35.22 29.83
CA GLU A 264 16.68 35.67 31.20
C GLU A 264 18.16 35.46 31.54
N ASN A 265 18.86 36.50 32.00
CA ASN A 265 20.30 36.49 32.31
C ASN A 265 21.17 35.95 31.16
N ASP A 266 20.91 36.41 29.91
CA ASP A 266 21.58 35.97 28.70
C ASP A 266 21.41 34.48 28.35
N LYS A 267 20.50 33.76 28.99
CA LYS A 267 20.14 32.40 28.69
C LYS A 267 18.79 32.35 27.97
N TYR A 268 18.76 31.63 26.86
CA TYR A 268 17.52 31.42 26.08
C TYR A 268 16.89 30.11 26.46
N TYR A 269 15.59 30.14 26.74
CA TYR A 269 14.79 28.96 27.05
C TYR A 269 13.42 29.03 26.39
N TYR A 270 12.77 27.92 26.26
CA TYR A 270 11.39 27.83 25.79
C TYR A 270 10.61 26.81 26.63
N GLU A 271 9.32 27.10 26.81
CA GLU A 271 8.43 26.21 27.50
C GLU A 271 8.02 25.05 26.62
N ARG A 272 8.13 23.86 27.13
CA ARG A 272 7.56 22.64 26.55
C ARG A 272 6.31 22.23 27.30
N ALA A 273 5.65 21.13 26.84
CA ALA A 273 4.59 20.49 27.59
C ALA A 273 5.07 20.13 29.00
N GLY A 274 4.19 20.27 30.00
CA GLY A 274 4.50 19.96 31.40
C GLY A 274 5.09 18.54 31.54
N LEU A 275 5.90 18.36 32.55
CA LEU A 275 6.51 17.06 32.91
C LEU A 275 5.49 16.02 33.35
N THR A 276 4.25 16.44 33.61
CA THR A 276 3.15 15.58 34.00
C THR A 276 2.41 14.99 32.79
N THR A 277 2.12 13.71 32.83
CA THR A 277 1.24 13.05 31.90
C THR A 277 -0.20 13.46 32.14
N GLY A 278 -0.76 14.34 31.32
CA GLY A 278 -2.18 14.71 31.37
C GLY A 278 -3.10 13.66 30.69
N GLY A 279 -4.39 13.69 31.07
CA GLY A 279 -5.45 12.86 30.46
C GLY A 279 -5.89 11.67 31.33
N ALA A 280 -6.87 10.92 30.82
CA ALA A 280 -7.36 9.71 31.49
C ALA A 280 -6.23 8.68 31.67
N GLY A 281 -5.93 8.31 32.91
CA GLY A 281 -4.79 7.45 33.26
C GLY A 281 -3.47 8.18 33.49
N GLY A 282 -3.46 9.53 33.64
CA GLY A 282 -2.30 10.33 34.03
C GLY A 282 -2.01 10.32 35.54
N THR A 283 -2.77 9.61 36.35
CA THR A 283 -2.56 9.50 37.80
C THR A 283 -1.46 8.49 38.13
N LEU A 284 -0.79 8.70 39.26
CA LEU A 284 0.26 7.80 39.76
C LEU A 284 -0.27 6.37 39.95
N ASN A 285 -1.50 6.22 40.42
CA ASN A 285 -2.17 4.92 40.55
C ASN A 285 -2.28 4.18 39.23
N ALA A 286 -2.71 4.86 38.14
CA ALA A 286 -2.85 4.25 36.85
C ALA A 286 -1.48 3.87 36.21
N ARG A 287 -0.41 4.57 36.59
CA ARG A 287 0.95 4.39 36.05
C ARG A 287 2.00 4.35 37.15
N ALA A 288 1.80 3.48 38.12
CA ALA A 288 2.62 3.39 39.31
C ALA A 288 4.13 3.17 39.13
N ASN A 289 4.57 2.88 37.91
CA ASN A 289 5.99 2.71 37.57
C ASN A 289 6.63 3.95 36.95
N LEU A 290 5.88 5.04 36.74
CA LEU A 290 6.35 6.24 36.01
C LEU A 290 6.43 7.49 36.90
N GLY A 291 6.22 7.36 38.24
CA GLY A 291 6.37 8.46 39.16
C GLY A 291 7.84 8.76 39.45
N TYR A 292 8.14 10.00 39.74
CA TYR A 292 9.42 10.47 40.27
C TYR A 292 9.24 11.86 40.86
N SER A 293 10.10 12.21 41.83
CA SER A 293 10.19 13.57 42.39
C SER A 293 11.29 14.36 41.70
N ILE A 294 11.09 15.66 41.57
CA ILE A 294 12.11 16.57 41.07
C ILE A 294 12.53 17.45 42.26
N TYR A 295 13.80 17.37 42.61
CA TYR A 295 14.43 18.24 43.61
C TYR A 295 15.20 19.32 42.86
N TYR A 296 14.99 20.58 43.27
CA TYR A 296 15.61 21.74 42.65
C TYR A 296 16.44 22.54 43.65
N ASN A 297 17.69 22.82 43.35
CA ASN A 297 18.55 23.68 44.17
C ASN A 297 18.57 25.10 43.60
N PRO A 298 17.93 26.09 44.22
CA PRO A 298 17.84 27.45 43.71
C PRO A 298 19.16 28.20 43.69
N LYS A 299 20.17 27.74 44.46
CA LYS A 299 21.49 28.38 44.49
C LYS A 299 22.40 27.94 43.40
N THR A 300 22.42 26.66 43.07
CA THR A 300 23.24 26.08 42.01
C THR A 300 22.50 25.99 40.69
N LEU A 301 21.19 26.15 40.70
CA LEU A 301 20.26 25.94 39.57
C LEU A 301 20.27 24.50 39.03
N ASP A 302 20.73 23.56 39.84
CA ASP A 302 20.70 22.13 39.53
C ASP A 302 19.38 21.51 39.87
N PHE A 303 19.03 20.43 39.17
CA PHE A 303 17.88 19.63 39.47
C PHE A 303 18.19 18.13 39.37
N LEU A 304 17.52 17.32 40.18
CA LEU A 304 17.66 15.89 40.24
C LEU A 304 16.28 15.23 40.11
N GLY A 305 16.12 14.26 39.22
CA GLY A 305 14.98 13.37 39.19
C GLY A 305 15.26 12.13 40.03
N VAL A 306 14.43 11.85 41.02
CA VAL A 306 14.64 10.77 41.95
C VAL A 306 13.42 9.86 42.01
N ASP A 307 13.65 8.54 41.93
CA ASP A 307 12.64 7.50 42.16
C ASP A 307 12.54 7.24 43.66
N ASP A 308 11.74 8.07 44.39
CA ASP A 308 11.67 8.13 45.83
C ASP A 308 10.28 7.80 46.38
N TYR A 309 9.51 6.96 45.72
CA TYR A 309 8.16 6.59 46.09
C TYR A 309 7.94 5.07 46.21
N ASP A 310 6.92 4.68 46.98
CA ASP A 310 6.52 3.27 47.09
C ASP A 310 5.59 2.88 45.91
N LYS A 311 6.14 2.12 44.96
CA LYS A 311 5.43 1.64 43.77
C LYS A 311 4.27 0.69 44.09
N LYS A 312 4.31 -0.02 45.20
CA LYS A 312 3.22 -0.91 45.62
C LYS A 312 2.07 -0.09 46.21
N LEU A 313 2.40 0.87 47.02
CA LEU A 313 1.41 1.78 47.61
C LEU A 313 0.78 2.69 46.56
N ALA A 314 1.55 3.12 45.57
CA ALA A 314 1.07 3.91 44.43
C ALA A 314 -0.01 3.21 43.61
N LYS A 315 -0.04 1.89 43.56
CA LYS A 315 -1.10 1.12 42.89
C LYS A 315 -2.44 1.12 43.61
N SER A 316 -2.44 1.35 44.88
CA SER A 316 -3.62 1.24 45.74
C SER A 316 -4.07 2.58 46.33
N SER A 317 -3.25 3.62 46.31
CA SER A 317 -3.55 4.93 46.86
C SER A 317 -3.42 6.04 45.83
N ASN A 318 -4.37 6.99 45.88
CA ASN A 318 -4.28 8.25 45.11
C ASN A 318 -3.72 9.39 45.96
N ASP A 319 -3.33 9.15 47.23
CA ASP A 319 -2.76 10.15 48.09
C ASP A 319 -1.24 10.21 47.89
N GLU A 320 -0.79 11.24 47.17
CA GLU A 320 0.62 11.45 46.87
C GLU A 320 1.47 11.64 48.12
N ASN A 321 0.92 12.21 49.21
CA ASN A 321 1.65 12.42 50.48
C ASN A 321 2.00 11.11 51.18
N LEU A 322 1.23 10.05 50.94
CA LEU A 322 1.50 8.73 51.50
C LEU A 322 2.47 7.91 50.66
N VAL A 323 2.57 8.21 49.35
CA VAL A 323 3.29 7.42 48.36
C VAL A 323 4.74 7.85 48.24
N TYR A 324 5.01 9.15 48.32
CA TYR A 324 6.37 9.70 48.18
C TYR A 324 7.10 9.76 49.54
N ASN A 325 8.40 9.47 49.49
CA ASN A 325 9.30 9.56 50.63
C ASN A 325 10.16 10.81 50.48
N ASP A 326 10.05 11.72 51.46
CA ASP A 326 10.91 12.91 51.48
C ASP A 326 12.40 12.55 51.59
N ARG A 327 13.17 13.01 50.66
CA ARG A 327 14.62 12.85 50.65
C ARG A 327 15.30 13.94 51.48
N GLN A 328 15.27 13.76 52.77
CA GLN A 328 15.84 14.70 53.75
C GLN A 328 17.34 14.97 53.54
N ASP A 329 18.05 14.02 52.95
CA ASP A 329 19.45 14.16 52.56
C ASP A 329 19.64 15.22 51.43
N LEU A 330 18.75 15.27 50.44
CA LEU A 330 18.76 16.26 49.37
C LEU A 330 18.31 17.63 49.86
N LEU A 331 17.27 17.69 50.68
CA LEU A 331 16.80 18.93 51.28
C LEU A 331 17.89 19.62 52.10
N LYS A 332 18.72 18.86 52.87
CA LYS A 332 19.87 19.38 53.63
C LYS A 332 20.98 19.90 52.73
N GLN A 333 21.10 19.42 51.51
CA GLN A 333 22.04 19.89 50.51
C GLN A 333 21.55 21.14 49.77
N GLY A 334 20.32 21.59 50.02
CA GLY A 334 19.73 22.79 49.44
C GLY A 334 18.85 22.56 48.22
N TYR A 335 18.53 21.30 47.93
CA TYR A 335 17.54 20.94 46.91
C TYR A 335 16.14 21.15 47.40
#